data_dc63d0ad2525a950aae332975ac8ce2b
#
_entry.id   dc63d0ad2525a950aae332975ac8ce2b
#
_cell.length_a   1.000
_cell.length_b   1.000
_cell.length_c   1.000
_cell.angle_alpha   90.00
_cell.angle_beta   90.00
_cell.angle_gamma   90.00
#
_symmetry.space_group_name_H-M   'P 1'
#
loop_
_entity.id
_entity.type
_entity.pdbx_description
1 polymer ?
#
loop_
_entity_poly.entity_id
_entity_poly.type
_entity_poly.pdbx_seq_one_letter_code
_entity_poly.pdbx_strand_id
1 'polypeptide(L)'
;MENIQTKQYPCFKRWSRKNWSVFASLHRYVTIGVLSVGMSILLLATQGASAQTADTTAVLKTLRIREVGVTGSQTAPARNAQSHTPLFDRKAQAPAPVQTLEAALRLAPSVDVRERGGKGTQADIFIRGGSFDQTMVLLNGIDFTDARTGHQSHALPVDLDCISAVELIDGVPGVGAYAGAVNIRTAPLRPTYLRLEASGGQYGYGYGNLSGAVSAGRFSVLGAASYRRSDGYRHNTDFSNYNAFVRATYDGGRAGFFDLQAGWQDRDFGSNGFYAAYNPDQWEHTATALGSLRWLKTAGRFSLGAAASYRKNFDRYDWTRGTAMNRHNTDNVGAKLWADCDWAAGVTTVGGDYAFNHIYSTNLGDKLSVPEGHYTHAKARHTGNLWLRHAKRWRHFDAAASAGVSLTPYGTSALWSLSAGYAPAAGLRLEAGAWQSMRLPTFTDLYYTSPAQINNLDLTPEHAVTYRLGMDYLKRSWNLSAQAYYRSGRDIIDWVWREDMGSKWHSEQ
;
A
#
# COMPACT_ATOMS: atom_id res chain seq x y z
N MET A 1 -38.44 -20.36 -7.39
CA MET A 1 -38.71 -19.64 -6.15
C MET A 1 -38.27 -20.55 -5.01
N GLU A 2 -37.01 -20.50 -4.65
CA GLU A 2 -36.50 -21.26 -3.51
C GLU A 2 -35.72 -20.29 -2.62
N ASN A 3 -36.13 -20.28 -1.35
CA ASN A 3 -35.58 -19.49 -0.28
C ASN A 3 -34.13 -19.88 0.00
N ILE A 4 -33.15 -19.04 -0.34
CA ILE A 4 -31.80 -19.13 0.20
C ILE A 4 -31.80 -18.37 1.52
N GLN A 5 -32.00 -19.07 2.63
CA GLN A 5 -31.76 -18.59 3.96
C GLN A 5 -30.25 -18.31 4.12
N THR A 6 -29.90 -17.06 4.32
CA THR A 6 -28.57 -16.64 4.72
C THR A 6 -28.22 -17.23 6.10
N LYS A 7 -27.38 -18.26 6.13
CA LYS A 7 -26.79 -18.76 7.36
C LYS A 7 -25.90 -17.67 7.99
N GLN A 8 -26.39 -17.08 9.07
CA GLN A 8 -25.60 -16.21 9.93
C GLN A 8 -24.52 -17.03 10.65
N TYR A 9 -23.26 -16.67 10.48
CA TYR A 9 -22.14 -17.29 11.18
C TYR A 9 -22.04 -16.72 12.61
N PRO A 10 -22.20 -17.52 13.68
CA PRO A 10 -22.30 -17.03 15.05
C PRO A 10 -20.97 -16.52 15.65
N CYS A 11 -19.85 -16.84 15.03
CA CYS A 11 -18.52 -16.57 15.58
C CYS A 11 -18.08 -15.09 15.53
N PHE A 12 -18.64 -14.31 14.60
CA PHE A 12 -18.26 -12.90 14.41
C PHE A 12 -19.00 -11.92 15.34
N LYS A 13 -20.20 -12.27 15.84
CA LYS A 13 -20.99 -11.40 16.74
C LYS A 13 -20.30 -11.05 18.07
N ARG A 14 -19.36 -11.89 18.53
CA ARG A 14 -18.68 -11.68 19.81
C ARG A 14 -17.42 -10.83 19.73
N TRP A 15 -16.91 -10.63 18.51
CA TRP A 15 -15.66 -9.92 18.28
C TRP A 15 -15.87 -8.40 18.11
N SER A 16 -16.98 -7.96 17.53
CA SER A 16 -17.24 -6.54 17.21
C SER A 16 -17.55 -5.67 18.44
N ARG A 17 -18.28 -6.20 19.42
CA ARG A 17 -18.65 -5.43 20.64
C ARG A 17 -17.47 -5.10 21.56
N LYS A 18 -16.41 -5.90 21.57
CA LYS A 18 -15.20 -5.66 22.40
C LYS A 18 -14.23 -4.66 21.75
N ASN A 19 -14.33 -4.39 20.48
CA ASN A 19 -13.30 -3.63 19.76
C ASN A 19 -13.41 -2.11 19.90
N TRP A 20 -14.56 -1.55 20.22
CA TRP A 20 -14.70 -0.11 20.48
C TRP A 20 -14.07 0.34 21.81
N SER A 21 -14.16 -0.48 22.85
CA SER A 21 -13.44 -0.20 24.11
C SER A 21 -11.92 -0.40 23.95
N VAL A 22 -11.50 -1.25 23.02
CA VAL A 22 -10.09 -1.48 22.71
C VAL A 22 -9.49 -0.31 21.93
N PHE A 23 -10.22 0.32 21.00
CA PHE A 23 -9.73 1.50 20.28
C PHE A 23 -9.61 2.73 21.19
N ALA A 24 -10.60 2.99 22.04
CA ALA A 24 -10.52 4.07 23.04
C ALA A 24 -9.43 3.78 24.10
N SER A 25 -9.19 2.50 24.42
CA SER A 25 -8.09 2.07 25.28
C SER A 25 -6.74 2.08 24.55
N LEU A 26 -6.70 1.67 23.27
CA LEU A 26 -5.47 1.74 22.46
C LEU A 26 -4.94 3.16 22.33
N HIS A 27 -5.80 4.18 22.25
CA HIS A 27 -5.36 5.57 22.26
C HIS A 27 -4.54 5.91 23.51
N ARG A 28 -4.95 5.41 24.68
CA ARG A 28 -4.19 5.59 25.95
C ARG A 28 -2.97 4.64 26.03
N TYR A 29 -3.08 3.40 25.57
CA TYR A 29 -2.00 2.41 25.68
C TYR A 29 -0.96 2.53 24.58
N VAL A 30 -1.31 2.99 23.38
CA VAL A 30 -0.34 3.28 22.32
C VAL A 30 0.51 4.50 22.68
N THR A 31 -0.09 5.54 23.27
CA THR A 31 0.67 6.71 23.77
C THR A 31 1.64 6.30 24.89
N ILE A 32 1.23 5.43 25.80
CA ILE A 32 2.06 4.90 26.91
C ILE A 32 3.06 3.87 26.35
N GLY A 33 2.64 3.01 25.42
CA GLY A 33 3.50 1.98 24.81
C GLY A 33 4.59 2.54 23.92
N VAL A 34 4.30 3.58 23.14
CA VAL A 34 5.30 4.28 22.31
C VAL A 34 6.31 5.03 23.19
N LEU A 35 5.86 5.64 24.29
CA LEU A 35 6.75 6.25 25.27
C LEU A 35 7.59 5.19 26.02
N SER A 36 7.05 4.03 26.35
CA SER A 36 7.79 2.96 27.03
C SER A 36 8.78 2.22 26.12
N VAL A 37 8.42 1.99 24.84
CA VAL A 37 9.34 1.42 23.84
C VAL A 37 10.43 2.45 23.48
N GLY A 38 10.10 3.73 23.34
CA GLY A 38 11.06 4.80 23.16
C GLY A 38 12.02 4.91 24.35
N MET A 39 11.52 4.80 25.58
CA MET A 39 12.34 4.85 26.79
C MET A 39 13.17 3.58 26.97
N SER A 40 12.68 2.40 26.58
CA SER A 40 13.44 1.15 26.59
C SER A 40 14.56 1.13 25.54
N ILE A 41 14.33 1.71 24.36
CA ILE A 41 15.37 1.91 23.33
C ILE A 41 16.44 2.92 23.82
N LEU A 42 16.03 3.96 24.53
CA LEU A 42 16.94 4.95 25.14
C LEU A 42 17.80 4.31 26.24
N LEU A 43 17.22 3.47 27.08
CA LEU A 43 17.93 2.74 28.15
C LEU A 43 18.91 1.69 27.60
N LEU A 44 18.60 1.02 26.50
CA LEU A 44 19.50 0.09 25.82
C LEU A 44 20.65 0.81 25.11
N ALA A 45 20.41 2.03 24.61
CA ALA A 45 21.45 2.85 23.97
C ALA A 45 22.44 3.44 24.98
N THR A 46 22.03 3.66 26.25
CA THR A 46 22.92 4.24 27.27
C THR A 46 23.85 3.21 27.94
N GLN A 47 23.59 1.92 27.83
CA GLN A 47 24.45 0.87 28.37
C GLN A 47 25.64 0.49 27.48
N GLY A 48 25.73 1.02 26.27
CA GLY A 48 26.78 0.70 25.29
C GLY A 48 27.81 1.78 25.02
N ALA A 49 27.79 2.92 25.74
CA ALA A 49 28.67 4.03 25.47
C ALA A 49 29.93 4.02 26.40
N SER A 50 30.78 3.00 26.28
CA SER A 50 32.15 3.08 26.67
C SER A 50 33.00 3.56 25.47
N ALA A 51 33.47 4.78 25.52
CA ALA A 51 34.38 5.34 24.53
C ALA A 51 35.72 4.59 24.54
N GLN A 52 35.90 3.67 23.61
CA GLN A 52 37.21 3.19 23.20
C GLN A 52 37.63 3.95 21.94
N THR A 53 38.68 4.76 22.06
CA THR A 53 39.42 5.24 20.92
C THR A 53 40.05 4.04 20.20
N ALA A 54 39.48 3.62 19.12
CA ALA A 54 40.00 2.55 18.26
C ALA A 54 40.56 3.15 16.97
N ASP A 55 41.75 2.73 16.69
CA ASP A 55 42.62 2.93 15.55
C ASP A 55 41.87 2.79 14.19
N THR A 56 42.05 3.77 13.31
CA THR A 56 41.29 4.01 12.09
C THR A 56 41.74 3.16 10.90
N THR A 57 42.29 1.98 11.09
CA THR A 57 42.75 1.07 10.01
C THR A 57 42.08 -0.31 9.99
N ALA A 58 41.01 -0.52 10.73
CA ALA A 58 40.23 -1.72 10.58
C ALA A 58 39.39 -1.62 9.29
N VAL A 59 39.80 -2.35 8.26
CA VAL A 59 39.04 -2.63 7.06
C VAL A 59 37.62 -3.05 7.48
N LEU A 60 36.67 -2.16 7.29
CA LEU A 60 35.23 -2.45 7.39
C LEU A 60 34.91 -3.55 6.36
N LYS A 61 34.96 -4.77 6.82
CA LYS A 61 34.28 -5.87 6.16
C LYS A 61 32.80 -5.51 6.19
N THR A 62 32.35 -4.79 5.20
CA THR A 62 30.93 -4.57 4.96
C THR A 62 30.32 -5.95 4.74
N LEU A 63 29.76 -6.52 5.79
CA LEU A 63 28.74 -7.55 5.64
C LEU A 63 27.63 -6.87 4.83
N ARG A 64 27.68 -7.04 3.50
CA ARG A 64 26.53 -6.83 2.66
C ARG A 64 25.52 -7.89 3.10
N ILE A 65 24.71 -7.56 4.10
CA ILE A 65 23.45 -8.23 4.29
C ILE A 65 22.78 -8.09 2.92
N ARG A 66 22.66 -9.20 2.22
CA ARG A 66 21.89 -9.25 0.98
C ARG A 66 20.53 -8.69 1.39
N GLU A 67 20.26 -7.47 0.99
CA GLU A 67 18.94 -6.87 1.10
C GLU A 67 18.01 -7.80 0.33
N VAL A 68 17.33 -8.69 1.05
CA VAL A 68 16.30 -9.54 0.48
C VAL A 68 15.13 -8.62 0.24
N GLY A 69 15.26 -7.84 -0.81
CA GLY A 69 14.14 -7.08 -1.32
C GLY A 69 13.12 -8.06 -1.85
N VAL A 70 12.24 -8.51 -0.99
CA VAL A 70 11.12 -9.35 -1.40
C VAL A 70 10.00 -8.42 -1.79
N THR A 71 10.04 -8.00 -3.02
CA THR A 71 8.87 -7.50 -3.72
C THR A 71 8.03 -8.70 -4.09
N GLY A 72 6.82 -8.77 -3.54
CA GLY A 72 5.82 -9.83 -3.71
C GLY A 72 6.28 -11.07 -4.47
N SER A 73 6.47 -12.18 -3.81
CA SER A 73 6.80 -13.51 -4.39
C SER A 73 8.04 -13.59 -5.29
N GLN A 74 9.09 -12.78 -5.11
CA GLN A 74 10.23 -12.84 -6.01
C GLN A 74 11.53 -13.16 -5.29
N THR A 75 12.19 -14.22 -5.76
CA THR A 75 13.61 -14.46 -5.51
C THR A 75 14.48 -13.48 -6.32
N ALA A 76 15.70 -13.18 -5.84
CA ALA A 76 16.61 -12.24 -6.49
C ALA A 76 16.82 -12.48 -8.01
N PRO A 77 16.88 -13.71 -8.56
CA PRO A 77 16.94 -13.94 -10.00
C PRO A 77 15.66 -13.56 -10.75
N ALA A 78 14.51 -13.66 -10.11
CA ALA A 78 13.22 -13.32 -10.72
C ALA A 78 12.97 -11.80 -10.77
N ARG A 79 13.66 -11.01 -9.95
CA ARG A 79 13.58 -9.55 -9.92
C ARG A 79 13.92 -8.88 -11.26
N ASN A 80 14.86 -9.45 -12.00
CA ASN A 80 15.33 -8.80 -13.21
C ASN A 80 14.43 -9.00 -14.44
N ALA A 81 13.43 -9.86 -14.34
CA ALA A 81 12.47 -10.09 -15.40
C ALA A 81 11.13 -9.33 -15.17
N GLN A 82 10.96 -8.67 -14.04
CA GLN A 82 9.87 -7.72 -13.80
C GLN A 82 10.40 -6.31 -13.87
N SER A 83 9.69 -5.45 -14.53
CA SER A 83 10.06 -4.05 -14.57
C SER A 83 9.71 -3.35 -13.27
N HIS A 84 10.72 -2.74 -12.67
CA HIS A 84 10.61 -1.86 -11.51
C HIS A 84 11.02 -0.47 -11.95
N THR A 85 10.05 0.40 -12.18
CA THR A 85 10.31 1.81 -12.46
C THR A 85 10.46 2.55 -11.13
N PRO A 86 11.63 3.11 -10.80
CA PRO A 86 11.82 3.89 -9.59
C PRO A 86 10.99 5.18 -9.68
N LEU A 87 10.14 5.41 -8.71
CA LEU A 87 9.37 6.64 -8.54
C LEU A 87 10.05 7.58 -7.53
N PHE A 88 10.65 7.01 -6.50
CA PHE A 88 11.39 7.71 -5.47
C PHE A 88 12.53 6.82 -4.98
N ASP A 89 13.72 7.40 -4.82
CA ASP A 89 14.86 6.79 -4.13
C ASP A 89 15.46 7.83 -3.18
N ARG A 90 15.47 7.52 -1.89
CA ARG A 90 15.97 8.44 -0.84
C ARG A 90 17.41 8.87 -1.09
N LYS A 91 18.27 7.97 -1.56
CA LYS A 91 19.68 8.27 -1.79
C LYS A 91 19.88 9.16 -2.98
N ALA A 92 19.09 8.97 -4.05
CA ALA A 92 19.16 9.75 -5.26
C ALA A 92 18.53 11.15 -5.10
N GLN A 93 17.47 11.26 -4.29
CA GLN A 93 16.69 12.50 -4.11
C GLN A 93 16.98 13.24 -2.79
N ALA A 94 18.00 12.83 -2.05
CA ALA A 94 18.36 13.43 -0.76
C ALA A 94 18.45 14.98 -0.74
N PRO A 95 18.79 15.67 -1.86
CA PRO A 95 18.79 17.13 -1.90
C PRO A 95 17.41 17.77 -2.07
N ALA A 96 16.38 17.00 -2.43
CA ALA A 96 15.04 17.56 -2.66
C ALA A 96 14.36 17.91 -1.32
N PRO A 97 13.79 19.12 -1.16
CA PRO A 97 13.15 19.55 0.08
C PRO A 97 11.73 18.98 0.22
N VAL A 98 11.59 17.67 0.10
CA VAL A 98 10.30 16.96 0.23
C VAL A 98 10.06 16.56 1.68
N GLN A 99 8.83 16.75 2.16
CA GLN A 99 8.42 16.48 3.54
C GLN A 99 7.36 15.37 3.64
N THR A 100 6.76 14.97 2.53
CA THR A 100 5.74 13.94 2.47
C THR A 100 5.99 12.99 1.31
N LEU A 101 5.41 11.80 1.37
CA LEU A 101 5.47 10.83 0.27
C LEU A 101 4.84 11.40 -1.01
N GLU A 102 3.73 12.09 -0.88
CA GLU A 102 3.00 12.71 -1.99
C GLU A 102 3.88 13.74 -2.71
N ALA A 103 4.56 14.61 -1.94
CA ALA A 103 5.49 15.59 -2.50
C ALA A 103 6.68 14.91 -3.21
N ALA A 104 7.16 13.77 -2.69
CA ALA A 104 8.21 12.98 -3.34
C ALA A 104 7.73 12.35 -4.66
N LEU A 105 6.51 11.80 -4.67
CA LEU A 105 5.92 11.16 -5.84
C LEU A 105 5.61 12.16 -6.98
N ARG A 106 5.32 13.43 -6.67
CA ARG A 106 5.15 14.49 -7.70
C ARG A 106 6.41 14.71 -8.55
N LEU A 107 7.57 14.34 -8.05
CA LEU A 107 8.82 14.43 -8.81
C LEU A 107 9.02 13.26 -9.78
N ALA A 108 8.19 12.21 -9.65
CA ALA A 108 8.31 11.02 -10.46
C ALA A 108 7.61 11.18 -11.82
N PRO A 109 8.26 10.83 -12.93
CA PRO A 109 7.61 10.78 -14.23
C PRO A 109 6.42 9.82 -14.23
N SER A 110 5.36 10.15 -14.97
CA SER A 110 4.14 9.31 -15.11
C SER A 110 3.28 9.16 -13.86
N VAL A 111 3.52 9.97 -12.83
CA VAL A 111 2.68 10.05 -11.62
C VAL A 111 2.03 11.43 -11.54
N ASP A 112 0.71 11.47 -11.42
CA ASP A 112 -0.05 12.67 -11.09
C ASP A 112 -0.59 12.52 -9.67
N VAL A 113 -0.23 13.43 -8.77
CA VAL A 113 -0.67 13.43 -7.37
C VAL A 113 -1.58 14.62 -7.14
N ARG A 114 -2.84 14.34 -6.89
CA ARG A 114 -3.87 15.35 -6.61
C ARG A 114 -4.13 15.42 -5.12
N GLU A 115 -3.47 16.33 -4.45
CA GLU A 115 -3.74 16.62 -3.04
C GLU A 115 -4.97 17.50 -2.91
N ARG A 116 -5.85 17.11 -1.98
CA ARG A 116 -7.00 17.90 -1.55
C ARG A 116 -6.70 18.41 -0.15
N GLY A 117 -6.57 19.73 0.01
CA GLY A 117 -6.27 20.36 1.29
C GLY A 117 -4.78 20.47 1.62
N GLY A 118 -4.47 20.45 2.92
CA GLY A 118 -3.11 20.63 3.44
C GLY A 118 -2.27 19.36 3.42
N LYS A 119 -1.00 19.48 3.80
CA LYS A 119 -0.06 18.36 3.86
C LYS A 119 -0.55 17.27 4.82
N GLY A 120 -0.74 16.04 4.30
CA GLY A 120 -1.14 14.88 5.09
C GLY A 120 -2.65 14.76 5.27
N THR A 121 -3.47 15.47 4.50
CA THR A 121 -4.91 15.25 4.39
C THR A 121 -5.21 14.13 3.39
N GLN A 122 -5.89 14.39 2.30
CA GLN A 122 -6.19 13.41 1.27
C GLN A 122 -5.32 13.66 0.02
N ALA A 123 -4.80 12.58 -0.58
CA ALA A 123 -4.13 12.61 -1.86
C ALA A 123 -4.56 11.42 -2.71
N ASP A 124 -4.88 11.70 -3.97
CA ASP A 124 -5.18 10.69 -4.97
C ASP A 124 -3.98 10.53 -5.91
N ILE A 125 -3.51 9.31 -6.09
CA ILE A 125 -2.33 8.99 -6.91
C ILE A 125 -2.78 8.32 -8.20
N PHE A 126 -2.51 8.97 -9.33
CA PHE A 126 -2.82 8.51 -10.67
C PHE A 126 -1.53 8.08 -11.35
N ILE A 127 -1.52 6.93 -11.99
CA ILE A 127 -0.33 6.38 -12.63
C ILE A 127 -0.62 6.05 -14.08
N ARG A 128 0.19 6.60 -14.99
CA ARG A 128 0.09 6.31 -16.43
C ARG A 128 -1.33 6.44 -16.97
N GLY A 129 -2.06 7.47 -16.55
CA GLY A 129 -3.44 7.72 -16.98
C GLY A 129 -4.50 6.80 -16.36
N GLY A 130 -4.13 5.90 -15.44
CA GLY A 130 -5.09 5.15 -14.64
C GLY A 130 -5.54 5.95 -13.43
N SER A 131 -6.75 5.67 -12.94
CA SER A 131 -7.32 6.32 -11.75
C SER A 131 -6.68 5.83 -10.45
N PHE A 132 -6.97 6.52 -9.36
CA PHE A 132 -6.54 6.12 -8.01
C PHE A 132 -7.14 4.77 -7.57
N ASP A 133 -8.35 4.42 -8.02
CA ASP A 133 -8.96 3.10 -7.77
C ASP A 133 -8.31 1.97 -8.57
N GLN A 134 -7.61 2.31 -9.66
CA GLN A 134 -6.94 1.37 -10.56
C GLN A 134 -5.49 1.09 -10.17
N THR A 135 -5.01 1.68 -9.08
CA THR A 135 -3.63 1.57 -8.61
C THR A 135 -3.57 0.72 -7.34
N MET A 136 -2.88 -0.43 -7.40
CA MET A 136 -2.60 -1.25 -6.22
C MET A 136 -1.52 -0.58 -5.36
N VAL A 137 -1.67 -0.66 -4.04
CA VAL A 137 -0.69 -0.09 -3.10
C VAL A 137 -0.09 -1.18 -2.23
N LEU A 138 1.22 -1.34 -2.34
CA LEU A 138 2.00 -2.31 -1.59
C LEU A 138 2.89 -1.60 -0.56
N LEU A 139 2.99 -2.16 0.63
CA LEU A 139 3.99 -1.79 1.63
C LEU A 139 4.93 -2.98 1.86
N ASN A 140 6.19 -2.82 1.48
CA ASN A 140 7.20 -3.90 1.51
C ASN A 140 6.75 -5.17 0.76
N GLY A 141 5.99 -5.01 -0.34
CA GLY A 141 5.47 -6.10 -1.16
C GLY A 141 4.21 -6.78 -0.64
N ILE A 142 3.60 -6.27 0.41
CA ILE A 142 2.32 -6.73 0.97
C ILE A 142 1.21 -5.78 0.51
N ASP A 143 0.11 -6.33 0.01
CA ASP A 143 -1.06 -5.55 -0.41
C ASP A 143 -1.83 -5.02 0.80
N PHE A 144 -2.04 -3.70 0.81
CA PHE A 144 -2.86 -2.98 1.77
C PHE A 144 -3.91 -2.10 1.09
N THR A 145 -4.29 -2.41 -0.15
CA THR A 145 -5.37 -1.70 -0.87
C THR A 145 -6.69 -1.75 -0.07
N ASP A 146 -7.42 -0.65 -0.03
CA ASP A 146 -8.74 -0.60 0.60
C ASP A 146 -9.81 -0.95 -0.42
N ALA A 147 -10.65 -1.93 -0.10
CA ALA A 147 -11.72 -2.40 -0.99
C ALA A 147 -12.91 -1.46 -1.06
N ARG A 148 -13.01 -0.48 -0.13
CA ARG A 148 -14.10 0.50 -0.10
C ARG A 148 -13.94 1.54 -1.20
N THR A 149 -12.74 2.15 -1.29
CA THR A 149 -12.40 3.20 -2.26
C THR A 149 -10.89 3.37 -2.36
N GLY A 150 -10.39 3.72 -3.54
CA GLY A 150 -8.98 4.03 -3.76
C GLY A 150 -8.49 5.30 -3.05
N HIS A 151 -9.37 6.24 -2.72
CA HIS A 151 -9.03 7.46 -1.96
C HIS A 151 -8.28 7.19 -0.66
N GLN A 152 -8.54 6.05 -0.01
CA GLN A 152 -7.91 5.68 1.25
C GLN A 152 -6.73 4.70 1.07
N SER A 153 -6.54 4.14 -0.10
CA SER A 153 -5.51 3.13 -0.36
C SER A 153 -4.09 3.67 -0.11
N HIS A 154 -3.85 4.93 -0.41
CA HIS A 154 -2.55 5.60 -0.23
C HIS A 154 -2.31 6.11 1.20
N ALA A 155 -3.34 6.13 2.03
CA ALA A 155 -3.24 6.55 3.42
C ALA A 155 -2.60 5.45 4.27
N LEU A 156 -1.27 5.34 4.17
CA LEU A 156 -0.48 4.38 4.93
C LEU A 156 0.22 5.07 6.11
N PRO A 157 0.26 4.46 7.29
CA PRO A 157 0.90 4.99 8.50
C PRO A 157 2.43 4.92 8.44
N VAL A 158 3.04 5.48 7.39
CA VAL A 158 4.49 5.40 7.15
C VAL A 158 5.03 6.78 6.81
N ASP A 159 5.88 7.32 7.67
CA ASP A 159 6.57 8.57 7.41
C ASP A 159 7.69 8.42 6.39
N LEU A 160 7.98 9.52 5.68
CA LEU A 160 9.03 9.57 4.66
C LEU A 160 10.40 9.12 5.20
N ASP A 161 10.67 9.35 6.48
CA ASP A 161 11.91 8.92 7.15
C ASP A 161 12.11 7.40 7.19
N CYS A 162 11.03 6.65 7.17
CA CYS A 162 11.07 5.18 7.08
C CYS A 162 11.17 4.67 5.64
N ILE A 163 10.79 5.48 4.65
CA ILE A 163 10.72 5.08 3.25
C ILE A 163 12.12 5.17 2.63
N SER A 164 12.60 4.06 2.08
CA SER A 164 13.88 4.01 1.35
C SER A 164 13.70 4.21 -0.16
N ALA A 165 12.62 3.68 -0.71
CA ALA A 165 12.29 3.78 -2.12
C ALA A 165 10.79 3.60 -2.35
N VAL A 166 10.29 4.15 -3.44
CA VAL A 166 8.99 3.83 -4.01
C VAL A 166 9.19 3.43 -5.45
N GLU A 167 8.60 2.33 -5.85
CA GLU A 167 8.75 1.77 -7.19
C GLU A 167 7.40 1.38 -7.78
N LEU A 168 7.25 1.58 -9.08
CA LEU A 168 6.13 1.06 -9.84
C LEU A 168 6.50 -0.33 -10.34
N ILE A 169 5.66 -1.30 -10.04
CA ILE A 169 5.80 -2.70 -10.46
C ILE A 169 4.75 -3.00 -11.51
N ASP A 170 5.20 -3.47 -12.66
CA ASP A 170 4.37 -3.87 -13.78
C ASP A 170 4.16 -5.38 -13.82
N GLY A 171 3.05 -5.83 -14.40
CA GLY A 171 2.76 -7.24 -14.62
C GLY A 171 2.62 -8.04 -13.32
N VAL A 172 2.13 -7.40 -12.24
CA VAL A 172 1.81 -8.10 -10.98
C VAL A 172 0.65 -9.05 -11.23
N PRO A 173 0.82 -10.36 -11.03
CA PRO A 173 -0.31 -11.28 -11.07
C PRO A 173 -1.30 -10.97 -9.95
N GLY A 174 -2.58 -10.91 -10.27
CA GLY A 174 -3.63 -10.72 -9.27
C GLY A 174 -4.57 -9.56 -9.56
N VAL A 175 -5.44 -9.31 -8.61
CA VAL A 175 -6.48 -8.28 -8.64
C VAL A 175 -5.92 -6.96 -8.12
N GLY A 176 -6.36 -5.84 -8.70
CA GLY A 176 -6.12 -4.50 -8.17
C GLY A 176 -5.00 -3.71 -8.85
N ALA A 177 -4.15 -4.35 -9.68
CA ALA A 177 -3.04 -3.69 -10.36
C ALA A 177 -3.38 -3.29 -11.81
N TYR A 178 -4.56 -2.73 -12.05
CA TYR A 178 -5.01 -2.33 -13.40
C TYR A 178 -4.04 -1.33 -14.05
N ALA A 179 -3.66 -0.27 -13.33
CA ALA A 179 -2.68 0.72 -13.78
C ALA A 179 -1.24 0.36 -13.41
N GLY A 180 -1.04 -0.63 -12.54
CA GLY A 180 0.21 -1.06 -11.96
C GLY A 180 0.14 -1.11 -10.44
N ALA A 181 1.23 -1.54 -9.80
CA ALA A 181 1.34 -1.55 -8.34
C ALA A 181 2.43 -0.57 -7.88
N VAL A 182 2.08 0.32 -6.95
CA VAL A 182 3.05 1.17 -6.23
C VAL A 182 3.54 0.43 -5.02
N ASN A 183 4.81 0.10 -4.96
CA ASN A 183 5.42 -0.55 -3.82
C ASN A 183 6.27 0.44 -3.01
N ILE A 184 5.83 0.71 -1.80
CA ILE A 184 6.55 1.54 -0.83
C ILE A 184 7.49 0.64 -0.05
N ARG A 185 8.79 0.90 -0.14
CA ARG A 185 9.82 0.14 0.56
C ARG A 185 10.34 0.90 1.75
N THR A 186 10.37 0.26 2.91
CA THR A 186 10.96 0.83 4.12
C THR A 186 12.31 0.20 4.40
N ALA A 187 13.27 1.03 4.80
CA ALA A 187 14.58 0.58 5.30
C ALA A 187 15.17 1.63 6.23
N PRO A 188 16.01 1.24 7.21
CA PRO A 188 16.65 2.17 8.09
C PRO A 188 17.64 3.07 7.32
N LEU A 189 17.80 4.32 7.77
CA LEU A 189 18.81 5.26 7.26
C LEU A 189 20.23 4.75 7.50
N ARG A 190 20.43 4.17 8.68
CA ARG A 190 21.67 3.54 9.17
C ARG A 190 21.31 2.34 10.03
N PRO A 191 22.22 1.39 10.27
CA PRO A 191 21.94 0.21 11.11
C PRO A 191 21.45 0.55 12.51
N THR A 192 21.99 1.62 13.12
CA THR A 192 21.54 2.12 14.42
C THR A 192 21.55 3.64 14.39
N TYR A 193 20.40 4.25 14.68
CA TYR A 193 20.25 5.69 14.78
C TYR A 193 18.99 6.06 15.58
N LEU A 194 18.98 7.27 16.08
CA LEU A 194 17.80 7.98 16.58
C LEU A 194 17.79 9.36 15.92
N ARG A 195 16.65 9.77 15.39
CA ARG A 195 16.43 11.08 14.77
C ARG A 195 15.19 11.72 15.35
N LEU A 196 15.33 12.96 15.77
CA LEU A 196 14.23 13.84 16.14
C LEU A 196 14.18 14.96 15.10
N GLU A 197 12.98 15.25 14.61
CA GLU A 197 12.69 16.35 13.71
C GLU A 197 11.52 17.16 14.25
N ALA A 198 11.64 18.50 14.20
CA ALA A 198 10.56 19.40 14.50
C ALA A 198 10.56 20.55 13.50
N SER A 199 9.40 20.96 13.04
CA SER A 199 9.24 22.12 12.19
C SER A 199 7.95 22.85 12.49
N GLY A 200 7.95 24.16 12.23
CA GLY A 200 6.80 25.03 12.40
C GLY A 200 6.62 25.96 11.20
N GLY A 201 5.45 26.53 11.04
CA GLY A 201 5.15 27.40 9.91
C GLY A 201 3.91 28.26 10.11
N GLN A 202 3.49 28.93 9.04
CA GLN A 202 2.29 29.75 9.04
C GLN A 202 1.03 28.92 9.32
N TYR A 203 -0.04 29.57 9.73
CA TYR A 203 -1.35 28.96 10.01
C TYR A 203 -1.30 27.91 11.12
N GLY A 204 -0.50 28.14 12.17
CA GLY A 204 -0.36 27.19 13.27
C GLY A 204 0.25 25.84 12.86
N TYR A 205 0.93 25.77 11.69
CA TYR A 205 1.57 24.54 11.26
C TYR A 205 2.64 24.10 12.24
N GLY A 206 2.53 22.85 12.68
CA GLY A 206 3.48 22.18 13.55
C GLY A 206 3.70 20.73 13.08
N TYR A 207 4.94 20.29 13.11
CA TYR A 207 5.33 18.90 12.80
C TYR A 207 6.39 18.45 13.78
N GLY A 208 6.22 17.25 14.32
CA GLY A 208 7.21 16.55 15.13
C GLY A 208 7.32 15.10 14.67
N ASN A 209 8.53 14.59 14.55
CA ASN A 209 8.81 13.19 14.21
C ASN A 209 9.93 12.66 15.08
N LEU A 210 9.74 11.44 15.59
CA LEU A 210 10.76 10.63 16.22
C LEU A 210 10.92 9.35 15.39
N SER A 211 12.08 9.13 14.80
CA SER A 211 12.39 7.92 14.02
C SER A 211 13.72 7.30 14.46
N GLY A 212 13.84 5.99 14.33
CA GLY A 212 15.06 5.32 14.72
C GLY A 212 15.11 3.88 14.24
N ALA A 213 16.32 3.31 14.29
CA ALA A 213 16.55 1.92 14.01
C ALA A 213 17.63 1.35 14.92
N VAL A 214 17.53 0.06 15.17
CA VAL A 214 18.56 -0.75 15.84
C VAL A 214 18.74 -2.03 15.04
N SER A 215 19.99 -2.33 14.68
CA SER A 215 20.36 -3.61 14.07
C SER A 215 21.43 -4.28 14.96
N ALA A 216 21.07 -5.43 15.53
CA ALA A 216 21.93 -6.19 16.44
C ALA A 216 21.89 -7.69 16.07
N GLY A 217 23.01 -8.24 15.63
CA GLY A 217 23.12 -9.63 15.23
C GLY A 217 22.12 -10.00 14.13
N ARG A 218 21.13 -10.81 14.48
CA ARG A 218 20.08 -11.31 13.56
C ARG A 218 18.82 -10.49 13.55
N PHE A 219 18.71 -9.46 14.39
CA PHE A 219 17.56 -8.59 14.49
C PHE A 219 17.81 -7.22 13.88
N SER A 220 16.79 -6.67 13.22
CA SER A 220 16.74 -5.26 12.86
C SER A 220 15.35 -4.73 13.12
N VAL A 221 15.26 -3.59 13.79
CA VAL A 221 14.00 -2.90 14.06
C VAL A 221 14.12 -1.48 13.55
N LEU A 222 13.11 -1.02 12.82
CA LEU A 222 12.91 0.35 12.35
C LEU A 222 11.58 0.83 12.91
N GLY A 223 11.52 2.06 13.42
CA GLY A 223 10.27 2.65 13.88
C GLY A 223 10.24 4.15 13.70
N ALA A 224 9.04 4.70 13.59
CA ALA A 224 8.78 6.13 13.61
C ALA A 224 7.42 6.44 14.23
N ALA A 225 7.32 7.61 14.85
CA ALA A 225 6.07 8.20 15.28
C ALA A 225 6.10 9.69 14.96
N SER A 226 5.01 10.22 14.41
CA SER A 226 4.92 11.63 14.08
C SER A 226 3.55 12.21 14.40
N TYR A 227 3.56 13.53 14.59
CA TYR A 227 2.38 14.35 14.70
C TYR A 227 2.52 15.58 13.81
N ARG A 228 1.46 15.87 13.08
CA ARG A 228 1.39 17.05 12.21
C ARG A 228 0.04 17.74 12.37
N ARG A 229 0.04 19.06 12.45
CA ARG A 229 -1.18 19.87 12.54
C ARG A 229 -1.07 21.17 11.77
N SER A 230 -2.20 21.77 11.46
CA SER A 230 -2.34 23.16 11.03
C SER A 230 -3.73 23.68 11.39
N ASP A 231 -3.85 24.98 11.66
CA ASP A 231 -5.14 25.64 11.85
C ASP A 231 -5.85 25.98 10.51
N GLY A 232 -5.16 25.72 9.38
CA GLY A 232 -5.69 25.94 8.04
C GLY A 232 -5.44 27.36 7.50
N TYR A 233 -5.21 27.46 6.18
CA TYR A 233 -4.97 28.74 5.50
C TYR A 233 -6.24 29.45 5.06
N ARG A 234 -7.40 28.79 5.16
CA ARG A 234 -8.74 29.31 4.90
C ARG A 234 -9.75 28.55 5.76
N HIS A 235 -11.02 28.97 5.70
CA HIS A 235 -12.11 28.33 6.43
C HIS A 235 -12.10 26.82 6.20
N ASN A 236 -12.19 26.04 7.30
CA ASN A 236 -12.31 24.57 7.31
C ASN A 236 -11.26 23.84 6.45
N THR A 237 -9.98 24.21 6.64
CA THR A 237 -8.80 23.52 6.08
C THR A 237 -7.78 23.19 7.15
N ASP A 238 -8.23 23.21 8.41
CA ASP A 238 -7.47 22.72 9.56
C ASP A 238 -7.29 21.19 9.46
N PHE A 239 -6.19 20.70 10.04
CA PHE A 239 -5.95 19.27 10.11
C PHE A 239 -5.09 18.88 11.29
N SER A 240 -5.24 17.64 11.75
CA SER A 240 -4.30 16.93 12.60
C SER A 240 -4.08 15.50 12.09
N ASN A 241 -2.85 15.02 12.15
CA ASN A 241 -2.46 13.71 11.69
C ASN A 241 -1.43 13.09 12.64
N TYR A 242 -1.74 11.92 13.18
CA TYR A 242 -0.86 11.08 13.97
C TYR A 242 -0.46 9.85 13.15
N ASN A 243 0.83 9.52 13.11
CA ASN A 243 1.33 8.29 12.51
C ASN A 243 2.23 7.57 13.49
N ALA A 244 2.15 6.24 13.49
CA ALA A 244 3.12 5.35 14.12
C ALA A 244 3.37 4.15 13.24
N PHE A 245 4.62 3.78 13.04
CA PHE A 245 5.04 2.64 12.22
C PHE A 245 6.20 1.91 12.88
N VAL A 246 6.18 0.59 12.79
CA VAL A 246 7.29 -0.27 13.19
C VAL A 246 7.47 -1.41 12.18
N ARG A 247 8.70 -1.74 11.86
CA ARG A 247 9.08 -2.94 11.11
C ARG A 247 10.21 -3.64 11.84
N ALA A 248 10.06 -4.93 12.09
CA ALA A 248 11.05 -5.78 12.71
C ALA A 248 11.38 -6.96 11.78
N THR A 249 12.67 -7.23 11.60
CA THR A 249 13.14 -8.38 10.82
C THR A 249 14.02 -9.27 11.68
N TYR A 250 13.91 -10.57 11.49
CA TYR A 250 14.70 -11.59 12.19
C TYR A 250 15.20 -12.66 11.23
N ASP A 251 16.50 -12.84 11.18
CA ASP A 251 17.14 -13.97 10.49
C ASP A 251 17.22 -15.17 11.44
N GLY A 252 16.24 -16.07 11.36
CA GLY A 252 16.19 -17.30 12.13
C GLY A 252 17.15 -18.41 11.66
N GLY A 253 17.99 -18.15 10.64
CA GLY A 253 18.89 -19.13 10.07
C GLY A 253 18.11 -20.31 9.47
N ARG A 254 18.22 -21.51 10.09
CA ARG A 254 17.47 -22.71 9.64
C ARG A 254 15.95 -22.56 9.74
N ALA A 255 15.44 -21.71 10.63
CA ALA A 255 14.01 -21.44 10.76
C ALA A 255 13.47 -20.50 9.66
N GLY A 256 14.35 -19.82 8.94
CA GLY A 256 14.01 -18.88 7.88
C GLY A 256 14.06 -17.42 8.35
N PHE A 257 13.70 -16.52 7.45
CA PHE A 257 13.66 -15.09 7.66
C PHE A 257 12.23 -14.65 7.97
N PHE A 258 12.07 -13.83 9.00
CA PHE A 258 10.79 -13.26 9.44
C PHE A 258 10.81 -11.74 9.25
N ASP A 259 9.70 -11.18 8.79
CA ASP A 259 9.50 -9.75 8.57
C ASP A 259 8.10 -9.37 9.07
N LEU A 260 8.07 -8.65 10.17
CA LEU A 260 6.87 -8.15 10.83
C LEU A 260 6.79 -6.64 10.60
N GLN A 261 5.63 -6.15 10.23
CA GLN A 261 5.35 -4.72 10.22
C GLN A 261 3.97 -4.42 10.81
N ALA A 262 3.87 -3.27 11.47
CA ALA A 262 2.62 -2.74 11.99
C ALA A 262 2.62 -1.22 11.91
N GLY A 263 1.46 -0.63 11.75
CA GLY A 263 1.31 0.81 11.71
C GLY A 263 -0.09 1.27 12.10
N TRP A 264 -0.16 2.50 12.57
CA TRP A 264 -1.39 3.17 12.93
C TRP A 264 -1.35 4.63 12.52
N GLN A 265 -2.46 5.12 11.99
CA GLN A 265 -2.65 6.49 11.57
C GLN A 265 -4.04 6.96 12.03
N ASP A 266 -4.13 8.20 12.46
CA ASP A 266 -5.38 8.88 12.80
C ASP A 266 -5.33 10.29 12.24
N ARG A 267 -6.35 10.69 11.48
CA ARG A 267 -6.40 11.96 10.76
C ARG A 267 -7.76 12.61 10.91
N ASP A 268 -7.75 13.87 11.31
CA ASP A 268 -8.89 14.77 11.30
C ASP A 268 -8.60 15.95 10.37
N PHE A 269 -9.52 16.30 9.47
CA PHE A 269 -9.31 17.45 8.59
C PHE A 269 -10.60 18.06 8.06
N GLY A 270 -10.60 19.38 7.94
CA GLY A 270 -11.59 20.12 7.21
C GLY A 270 -11.45 19.85 5.71
N SER A 271 -12.54 19.42 5.06
CA SER A 271 -12.57 18.99 3.66
C SER A 271 -13.25 20.04 2.77
N ASN A 272 -12.91 21.33 2.94
CA ASN A 272 -13.52 22.45 2.24
C ASN A 272 -13.55 22.24 0.72
N GLY A 273 -14.74 21.94 0.18
CA GLY A 273 -14.94 21.75 -1.26
C GLY A 273 -14.39 20.46 -1.85
N PHE A 274 -14.07 19.41 -1.06
CA PHE A 274 -13.44 18.18 -1.56
C PHE A 274 -14.38 17.36 -2.46
N TYR A 275 -15.58 17.09 -1.97
CA TYR A 275 -16.55 16.23 -2.66
C TYR A 275 -17.68 17.03 -3.31
N ALA A 276 -17.93 18.25 -2.83
CA ALA A 276 -18.86 19.20 -3.41
C ALA A 276 -18.22 20.59 -3.33
N ALA A 277 -17.84 21.14 -4.48
CA ALA A 277 -17.08 22.39 -4.57
C ALA A 277 -17.79 23.61 -3.92
N TYR A 278 -19.11 23.58 -3.90
CA TYR A 278 -19.94 24.62 -3.30
C TYR A 278 -20.14 24.50 -1.77
N ASN A 279 -19.70 23.38 -1.16
CA ASN A 279 -19.84 23.17 0.28
C ASN A 279 -18.49 23.34 0.99
N PRO A 280 -18.27 24.44 1.74
CA PRO A 280 -17.01 24.67 2.45
C PRO A 280 -16.92 23.96 3.80
N ASP A 281 -18.03 23.40 4.33
CA ASP A 281 -18.14 22.94 5.72
C ASP A 281 -17.94 21.42 5.88
N GLN A 282 -17.54 20.73 4.82
CA GLN A 282 -17.27 19.29 4.83
C GLN A 282 -16.10 18.96 5.77
N TRP A 283 -16.18 17.82 6.45
CA TRP A 283 -15.15 17.38 7.37
C TRP A 283 -15.00 15.86 7.33
N GLU A 284 -13.79 15.39 7.58
CA GLU A 284 -13.49 13.95 7.55
C GLU A 284 -12.56 13.56 8.69
N HIS A 285 -12.85 12.39 9.28
CA HIS A 285 -11.98 11.69 10.22
C HIS A 285 -11.70 10.28 9.70
N THR A 286 -10.44 9.93 9.58
CA THR A 286 -10.01 8.59 9.16
C THR A 286 -9.02 8.00 10.14
N ALA A 287 -9.19 6.71 10.47
CA ALA A 287 -8.24 5.97 11.27
C ALA A 287 -7.89 4.66 10.59
N THR A 288 -6.60 4.38 10.43
CA THR A 288 -6.10 3.15 9.79
C THR A 288 -5.16 2.43 10.72
N ALA A 289 -5.38 1.13 10.92
CA ALA A 289 -4.43 0.22 11.53
C ALA A 289 -4.08 -0.88 10.55
N LEU A 290 -2.82 -1.22 10.42
CA LEU A 290 -2.35 -2.30 9.56
C LEU A 290 -1.27 -3.14 10.22
N GLY A 291 -1.15 -4.38 9.77
CA GLY A 291 -0.08 -5.27 10.17
C GLY A 291 0.13 -6.40 9.18
N SER A 292 1.34 -6.91 9.11
CA SER A 292 1.63 -8.14 8.37
C SER A 292 2.79 -8.90 8.97
N LEU A 293 2.77 -10.21 8.75
CA LEU A 293 3.87 -11.11 9.02
C LEU A 293 4.22 -11.84 7.73
N ARG A 294 5.49 -11.84 7.36
CA ARG A 294 6.04 -12.60 6.24
C ARG A 294 7.13 -13.53 6.73
N TRP A 295 7.11 -14.76 6.26
CA TRP A 295 8.12 -15.78 6.48
C TRP A 295 8.71 -16.26 5.16
N LEU A 296 10.02 -16.44 5.12
CA LEU A 296 10.79 -16.92 3.97
C LEU A 296 11.78 -17.96 4.41
N LYS A 297 11.86 -19.07 3.71
CA LYS A 297 12.85 -20.13 3.95
C LYS A 297 13.41 -20.65 2.66
N THR A 298 14.74 -20.64 2.54
CA THR A 298 15.45 -21.25 1.41
C THR A 298 16.13 -22.54 1.89
N ALA A 299 15.95 -23.61 1.13
CA ALA A 299 16.55 -24.93 1.38
C ALA A 299 17.00 -25.53 0.05
N GLY A 300 18.32 -25.49 -0.22
CA GLY A 300 18.89 -25.91 -1.48
C GLY A 300 18.32 -25.06 -2.64
N ARG A 301 17.73 -25.73 -3.62
CA ARG A 301 17.11 -25.09 -4.80
C ARG A 301 15.68 -24.61 -4.57
N PHE A 302 15.09 -24.87 -3.42
CA PHE A 302 13.72 -24.48 -3.10
C PHE A 302 13.71 -23.27 -2.16
N SER A 303 12.80 -22.33 -2.39
CA SER A 303 12.45 -21.28 -1.46
C SER A 303 10.95 -21.31 -1.21
N LEU A 304 10.55 -21.25 0.05
CA LEU A 304 9.17 -21.21 0.47
C LEU A 304 8.88 -19.86 1.10
N GLY A 305 7.72 -19.32 0.85
CA GLY A 305 7.27 -18.09 1.45
C GLY A 305 5.80 -18.13 1.87
N ALA A 306 5.52 -17.47 2.97
CA ALA A 306 4.18 -17.25 3.46
C ALA A 306 4.05 -15.81 3.95
N ALA A 307 2.88 -15.21 3.76
CA ALA A 307 2.55 -13.90 4.31
C ALA A 307 1.10 -13.85 4.73
N ALA A 308 0.84 -13.10 5.81
CA ALA A 308 -0.51 -12.74 6.24
C ALA A 308 -0.54 -11.24 6.51
N SER A 309 -1.64 -10.59 6.18
CA SER A 309 -1.85 -9.15 6.38
C SER A 309 -3.24 -8.87 6.91
N TYR A 310 -3.34 -7.76 7.62
CA TYR A 310 -4.60 -7.20 8.10
C TYR A 310 -4.55 -5.69 8.00
N ARG A 311 -5.61 -5.10 7.45
CA ARG A 311 -5.85 -3.66 7.50
C ARG A 311 -7.26 -3.41 8.00
N LYS A 312 -7.37 -2.55 8.99
CA LYS A 312 -8.61 -1.97 9.46
C LYS A 312 -8.62 -0.50 9.08
N ASN A 313 -9.72 -0.04 8.53
CA ASN A 313 -9.90 1.38 8.23
C ASN A 313 -11.26 1.83 8.75
N PHE A 314 -11.25 2.93 9.48
CA PHE A 314 -12.43 3.67 9.91
C PHE A 314 -12.46 4.99 9.14
N ASP A 315 -13.67 5.38 8.71
CA ASP A 315 -13.90 6.64 8.03
C ASP A 315 -15.24 7.21 8.49
N ARG A 316 -15.21 8.49 8.83
CA ARG A 316 -16.38 9.30 9.11
C ARG A 316 -16.32 10.54 8.24
N TYR A 317 -17.33 10.71 7.41
CA TYR A 317 -17.54 11.90 6.61
C TYR A 317 -18.75 12.68 7.11
N ASP A 318 -18.58 13.98 7.30
CA ASP A 318 -19.61 14.93 7.67
C ASP A 318 -19.85 15.89 6.50
N TRP A 319 -21.10 16.00 6.03
CA TRP A 319 -21.48 17.01 5.03
C TRP A 319 -21.32 18.43 5.58
N THR A 320 -21.71 18.62 6.84
CA THR A 320 -21.41 19.77 7.66
C THR A 320 -20.74 19.26 8.94
N ARG A 321 -19.61 19.82 9.31
CA ARG A 321 -18.81 19.37 10.46
C ARG A 321 -19.68 19.16 11.71
N GLY A 322 -19.65 17.99 12.30
CA GLY A 322 -20.46 17.58 13.46
C GLY A 322 -21.71 16.78 13.11
N THR A 323 -22.13 16.67 11.85
CA THR A 323 -23.41 16.03 11.47
C THR A 323 -23.33 14.52 11.19
N ALA A 324 -22.13 13.96 11.02
CA ALA A 324 -21.88 12.53 10.82
C ALA A 324 -22.76 11.88 9.73
N MET A 325 -22.62 12.34 8.48
CA MET A 325 -23.41 11.85 7.36
C MET A 325 -23.10 10.39 7.02
N ASN A 326 -21.83 10.05 6.83
CA ASN A 326 -21.39 8.70 6.48
C ASN A 326 -20.39 8.14 7.49
N ARG A 327 -20.50 6.86 7.78
CA ARG A 327 -19.52 6.12 8.60
C ARG A 327 -19.26 4.77 7.96
N HIS A 328 -17.98 4.43 7.83
CA HIS A 328 -17.52 3.17 7.26
C HIS A 328 -16.48 2.55 8.16
N ASN A 329 -16.50 1.24 8.27
CA ASN A 329 -15.53 0.44 9.00
C ASN A 329 -15.19 -0.78 8.16
N THR A 330 -13.97 -0.83 7.62
CA THR A 330 -13.51 -1.92 6.75
C THR A 330 -12.49 -2.79 7.45
N ASP A 331 -12.58 -4.09 7.20
CA ASP A 331 -11.62 -5.11 7.58
C ASP A 331 -11.12 -5.80 6.30
N ASN A 332 -9.82 -5.71 6.02
CA ASN A 332 -9.19 -6.35 4.88
C ASN A 332 -8.14 -7.34 5.40
N VAL A 333 -8.32 -8.63 5.09
CA VAL A 333 -7.43 -9.72 5.46
C VAL A 333 -6.79 -10.29 4.21
N GLY A 334 -5.49 -10.46 4.21
CA GLY A 334 -4.75 -11.09 3.11
C GLY A 334 -3.94 -12.29 3.60
N ALA A 335 -3.86 -13.33 2.77
CA ALA A 335 -2.95 -14.46 2.98
C ALA A 335 -2.31 -14.85 1.65
N LYS A 336 -1.01 -15.15 1.66
CA LYS A 336 -0.25 -15.53 0.45
C LYS A 336 0.72 -16.64 0.76
N LEU A 337 0.78 -17.63 -0.12
CA LEU A 337 1.73 -18.74 -0.07
C LEU A 337 2.40 -18.87 -1.43
N TRP A 338 3.72 -19.18 -1.45
CA TRP A 338 4.42 -19.45 -2.70
C TRP A 338 5.62 -20.37 -2.48
N ALA A 339 6.02 -21.01 -3.54
CA ALA A 339 7.22 -21.83 -3.60
C ALA A 339 8.00 -21.53 -4.88
N ASP A 340 9.30 -21.35 -4.76
CA ASP A 340 10.23 -21.18 -5.86
C ASP A 340 11.10 -22.43 -5.99
N CYS A 341 11.38 -22.82 -7.22
CA CYS A 341 12.37 -23.85 -7.55
C CYS A 341 13.40 -23.27 -8.52
N ASP A 342 14.65 -23.17 -8.08
CA ASP A 342 15.78 -22.75 -8.91
C ASP A 342 16.44 -23.99 -9.54
N TRP A 343 16.41 -24.07 -10.85
CA TRP A 343 16.90 -25.21 -11.62
C TRP A 343 17.56 -24.80 -12.94
N ALA A 344 18.13 -25.75 -13.69
CA ALA A 344 18.90 -25.42 -14.89
C ALA A 344 18.13 -24.61 -15.95
N ALA A 345 16.80 -24.79 -16.05
CA ALA A 345 15.98 -24.00 -16.97
C ALA A 345 15.64 -22.61 -16.46
N GLY A 346 15.85 -22.30 -15.20
CA GLY A 346 15.54 -21.00 -14.58
C GLY A 346 14.85 -21.15 -13.22
N VAL A 347 14.13 -20.13 -12.80
CA VAL A 347 13.34 -20.13 -11.56
C VAL A 347 11.86 -20.28 -11.90
N THR A 348 11.25 -21.33 -11.37
CA THR A 348 9.81 -21.56 -11.46
C THR A 348 9.19 -21.25 -10.12
N THR A 349 8.18 -20.40 -10.11
CA THR A 349 7.42 -20.03 -8.91
C THR A 349 5.97 -20.47 -9.09
N VAL A 350 5.42 -21.13 -8.09
CA VAL A 350 3.97 -21.39 -7.96
C VAL A 350 3.48 -20.73 -6.70
N GLY A 351 2.31 -20.13 -6.74
CA GLY A 351 1.74 -19.47 -5.57
C GLY A 351 0.25 -19.23 -5.68
N GLY A 352 -0.30 -18.84 -4.55
CA GLY A 352 -1.68 -18.41 -4.45
C GLY A 352 -1.82 -17.38 -3.35
N ASP A 353 -2.82 -16.54 -3.50
CA ASP A 353 -3.22 -15.57 -2.51
C ASP A 353 -4.74 -15.56 -2.34
N TYR A 354 -5.15 -15.17 -1.16
CA TYR A 354 -6.53 -15.04 -0.76
C TYR A 354 -6.72 -13.69 -0.09
N ALA A 355 -7.82 -13.01 -0.41
CA ALA A 355 -8.23 -11.80 0.29
C ALA A 355 -9.69 -11.89 0.73
N PHE A 356 -9.94 -11.42 1.95
CA PHE A 356 -11.25 -11.21 2.52
C PHE A 356 -11.42 -9.74 2.85
N ASN A 357 -12.45 -9.12 2.27
CA ASN A 357 -12.81 -7.74 2.53
C ASN A 357 -14.19 -7.71 3.15
N HIS A 358 -14.34 -6.94 4.22
CA HIS A 358 -15.62 -6.76 4.89
C HIS A 358 -15.82 -5.27 5.21
N ILE A 359 -17.04 -4.80 5.08
CA ILE A 359 -17.44 -3.44 5.44
C ILE A 359 -18.69 -3.45 6.30
N TYR A 360 -18.68 -2.66 7.37
CA TYR A 360 -19.86 -2.12 8.02
C TYR A 360 -19.99 -0.65 7.63
N SER A 361 -21.20 -0.23 7.27
CA SER A 361 -21.42 1.09 6.71
C SER A 361 -22.79 1.65 7.09
N THR A 362 -22.94 2.97 7.01
CA THR A 362 -24.25 3.64 7.07
C THR A 362 -25.03 3.48 5.75
N ASN A 363 -24.33 3.25 4.61
CA ASN A 363 -24.97 3.26 3.29
C ASN A 363 -24.32 2.36 2.22
N LEU A 364 -23.22 1.65 2.54
CA LEU A 364 -22.56 0.73 1.58
C LEU A 364 -22.79 -0.73 1.98
N GLY A 365 -23.26 -1.55 1.02
CA GLY A 365 -23.52 -2.96 1.22
C GLY A 365 -25.00 -3.30 1.32
N ASP A 366 -25.29 -4.54 1.73
CA ASP A 366 -26.65 -5.03 1.95
C ASP A 366 -27.19 -4.50 3.28
N LYS A 367 -28.49 -4.17 3.32
CA LYS A 367 -29.13 -3.66 4.54
C LYS A 367 -29.16 -4.73 5.63
N LEU A 368 -28.71 -4.37 6.83
CA LEU A 368 -28.77 -5.24 8.00
C LEU A 368 -30.20 -5.36 8.52
N SER A 369 -30.62 -6.58 8.92
CA SER A 369 -31.90 -6.81 9.59
C SER A 369 -31.96 -6.11 10.96
N VAL A 370 -30.82 -6.00 11.65
CA VAL A 370 -30.66 -5.26 12.91
C VAL A 370 -29.43 -4.40 12.78
N PRO A 371 -29.55 -3.06 12.92
CA PRO A 371 -28.39 -2.18 12.90
C PRO A 371 -27.36 -2.52 13.98
N GLU A 372 -26.06 -2.38 13.65
CA GLU A 372 -24.98 -2.55 14.58
C GLU A 372 -24.37 -1.18 14.93
N GLY A 373 -24.80 -0.60 16.06
CA GLY A 373 -24.46 0.75 16.44
C GLY A 373 -24.95 1.78 15.40
N HIS A 374 -24.04 2.45 14.72
CA HIS A 374 -24.38 3.41 13.66
C HIS A 374 -24.50 2.76 12.26
N TYR A 375 -24.11 1.51 12.12
CA TYR A 375 -24.05 0.83 10.83
C TYR A 375 -25.37 0.16 10.52
N THR A 376 -25.90 0.45 9.35
CA THR A 376 -27.17 -0.08 8.85
C THR A 376 -26.99 -1.05 7.68
N HIS A 377 -25.77 -1.14 7.13
CA HIS A 377 -25.40 -1.96 5.99
C HIS A 377 -24.10 -2.71 6.26
N ALA A 378 -23.91 -3.84 5.61
CA ALA A 378 -22.67 -4.59 5.61
C ALA A 378 -22.49 -5.37 4.31
N LYS A 379 -21.24 -5.63 3.94
CA LYS A 379 -20.89 -6.51 2.80
C LYS A 379 -19.59 -7.23 3.06
N ALA A 380 -19.53 -8.48 2.62
CA ALA A 380 -18.31 -9.27 2.59
C ALA A 380 -17.98 -9.66 1.14
N ARG A 381 -16.68 -9.75 0.84
CA ARG A 381 -16.16 -10.18 -0.45
C ARG A 381 -14.95 -11.07 -0.25
N HIS A 382 -14.90 -12.19 -0.97
CA HIS A 382 -13.78 -13.13 -1.00
C HIS A 382 -13.17 -13.14 -2.39
N THR A 383 -11.86 -13.14 -2.46
CA THR A 383 -11.12 -13.32 -3.71
C THR A 383 -9.98 -14.30 -3.51
N GLY A 384 -9.65 -15.07 -4.55
CA GLY A 384 -8.54 -16.00 -4.52
C GLY A 384 -7.81 -16.00 -5.86
N ASN A 385 -6.49 -16.07 -5.84
CA ASN A 385 -5.67 -16.15 -7.03
C ASN A 385 -4.75 -17.36 -6.94
N LEU A 386 -4.59 -18.05 -8.07
CA LEU A 386 -3.57 -19.09 -8.24
C LEU A 386 -2.72 -18.72 -9.46
N TRP A 387 -1.42 -18.82 -9.34
CA TRP A 387 -0.54 -18.41 -10.42
C TRP A 387 0.73 -19.24 -10.48
N LEU A 388 1.27 -19.36 -11.70
CA LEU A 388 2.55 -19.96 -12.04
C LEU A 388 3.39 -18.91 -12.77
N ARG A 389 4.67 -18.83 -12.45
CA ARG A 389 5.64 -17.97 -13.12
C ARG A 389 6.90 -18.74 -13.41
N HIS A 390 7.48 -18.53 -14.59
CA HIS A 390 8.82 -19.00 -14.92
C HIS A 390 9.68 -17.84 -15.41
N ALA A 391 10.92 -17.77 -14.90
CA ALA A 391 11.88 -16.73 -15.28
C ALA A 391 13.25 -17.35 -15.54
N LYS A 392 13.89 -16.91 -16.60
CA LYS A 392 15.25 -17.33 -16.99
C LYS A 392 16.10 -16.11 -17.29
N ARG A 393 17.35 -16.17 -16.85
CA ARG A 393 18.38 -15.20 -17.22
C ARG A 393 19.50 -15.89 -17.97
N TRP A 394 19.89 -15.28 -19.08
CA TRP A 394 21.10 -15.58 -19.84
C TRP A 394 22.11 -14.43 -19.66
N ARG A 395 23.24 -14.51 -20.30
CA ARG A 395 24.31 -13.50 -20.14
C ARG A 395 23.84 -12.06 -20.41
N HIS A 396 23.12 -11.84 -21.50
CA HIS A 396 22.67 -10.53 -21.95
C HIS A 396 21.16 -10.39 -22.07
N PHE A 397 20.44 -11.47 -21.79
CA PHE A 397 19.01 -11.55 -21.97
C PHE A 397 18.35 -12.16 -20.75
N ASP A 398 17.20 -11.67 -20.38
CA ASP A 398 16.32 -12.27 -19.40
C ASP A 398 14.87 -12.26 -19.89
N ALA A 399 14.12 -13.25 -19.50
CA ALA A 399 12.69 -13.34 -19.82
C ALA A 399 11.92 -13.96 -18.68
N ALA A 400 10.65 -13.56 -18.55
CA ALA A 400 9.71 -14.23 -17.67
C ALA A 400 8.32 -14.29 -18.29
N ALA A 401 7.61 -15.36 -17.95
CA ALA A 401 6.21 -15.55 -18.28
C ALA A 401 5.45 -15.94 -17.01
N SER A 402 4.24 -15.47 -16.86
CA SER A 402 3.32 -15.93 -15.82
C SER A 402 1.91 -16.17 -16.38
N ALA A 403 1.22 -17.12 -15.79
CA ALA A 403 -0.18 -17.40 -16.02
C ALA A 403 -0.87 -17.70 -14.69
N GLY A 404 -2.12 -17.34 -14.57
CA GLY A 404 -2.90 -17.56 -13.35
C GLY A 404 -4.39 -17.40 -13.57
N VAL A 405 -5.12 -17.73 -12.54
CA VAL A 405 -6.57 -17.56 -12.48
C VAL A 405 -6.94 -16.74 -11.25
N SER A 406 -7.89 -15.84 -11.41
CA SER A 406 -8.51 -15.08 -10.33
C SER A 406 -9.94 -15.54 -10.16
N LEU A 407 -10.27 -15.92 -8.94
CA LEU A 407 -11.59 -16.37 -8.50
C LEU A 407 -12.23 -15.24 -7.70
N THR A 408 -13.34 -14.70 -8.18
CA THR A 408 -14.01 -13.56 -7.57
C THR A 408 -15.52 -13.81 -7.51
N PRO A 409 -16.30 -13.05 -6.75
CA PRO A 409 -17.77 -13.14 -6.79
C PRO A 409 -18.38 -12.84 -8.18
N TYR A 410 -17.61 -12.20 -9.06
CA TYR A 410 -18.03 -11.85 -10.42
C TYR A 410 -17.63 -12.90 -11.46
N GLY A 411 -17.06 -14.04 -11.03
CA GLY A 411 -16.61 -15.12 -11.89
C GLY A 411 -15.11 -15.33 -11.87
N THR A 412 -14.63 -16.12 -12.82
CA THR A 412 -13.24 -16.52 -12.98
C THR A 412 -12.60 -15.77 -14.14
N SER A 413 -11.42 -15.17 -13.90
CA SER A 413 -10.64 -14.46 -14.92
C SER A 413 -9.27 -15.09 -15.06
N ALA A 414 -8.81 -15.33 -16.30
CA ALA A 414 -7.42 -15.68 -16.57
C ALA A 414 -6.56 -14.41 -16.56
N LEU A 415 -5.38 -14.49 -15.96
CA LEU A 415 -4.39 -13.40 -15.92
C LEU A 415 -3.05 -13.93 -16.41
N TRP A 416 -2.33 -13.12 -17.16
CA TRP A 416 -1.03 -13.50 -17.70
C TRP A 416 -0.07 -12.32 -17.77
N SER A 417 1.23 -12.59 -17.78
CA SER A 417 2.24 -11.58 -18.09
C SER A 417 3.43 -12.20 -18.84
N LEU A 418 4.02 -11.40 -19.74
CA LEU A 418 5.26 -11.71 -20.46
C LEU A 418 6.20 -10.52 -20.30
N SER A 419 7.47 -10.78 -20.06
CA SER A 419 8.49 -9.74 -20.01
C SER A 419 9.83 -10.26 -20.54
N ALA A 420 10.59 -9.36 -21.16
CA ALA A 420 11.92 -9.62 -21.65
C ALA A 420 12.81 -8.41 -21.43
N GLY A 421 14.07 -8.66 -21.10
CA GLY A 421 15.11 -7.65 -20.96
C GLY A 421 16.34 -8.04 -21.76
N TYR A 422 16.98 -7.07 -22.43
CA TYR A 422 18.19 -7.26 -23.21
C TYR A 422 19.22 -6.18 -22.87
N ALA A 423 20.41 -6.61 -22.50
CA ALA A 423 21.54 -5.73 -22.17
C ALA A 423 22.64 -5.89 -23.25
N PRO A 424 22.55 -5.18 -24.41
CA PRO A 424 23.48 -5.32 -25.53
C PRO A 424 24.89 -4.83 -25.20
N ALA A 425 25.00 -3.84 -24.32
CA ALA A 425 26.27 -3.24 -23.92
C ALA A 425 26.23 -2.83 -22.44
N ALA A 426 27.40 -2.59 -21.85
CA ALA A 426 27.51 -2.10 -20.49
C ALA A 426 26.78 -0.75 -20.33
N GLY A 427 25.85 -0.71 -19.41
CA GLY A 427 25.04 0.48 -19.12
C GLY A 427 23.83 0.68 -20.00
N LEU A 428 23.60 -0.13 -21.05
CA LEU A 428 22.38 -0.07 -21.86
C LEU A 428 21.50 -1.29 -21.59
N ARG A 429 20.24 -1.06 -21.22
CA ARG A 429 19.21 -2.07 -21.05
C ARG A 429 17.96 -1.71 -21.83
N LEU A 430 17.46 -2.65 -22.60
CA LEU A 430 16.18 -2.57 -23.31
C LEU A 430 15.20 -3.53 -22.63
N GLU A 431 13.95 -3.12 -22.51
CA GLU A 431 12.90 -3.93 -21.89
C GLU A 431 11.63 -3.92 -22.73
N ALA A 432 10.97 -5.06 -22.79
CA ALA A 432 9.64 -5.19 -23.36
C ALA A 432 8.76 -6.01 -22.42
N GLY A 433 7.47 -5.67 -22.34
CA GLY A 433 6.51 -6.41 -21.52
C GLY A 433 5.09 -6.28 -22.05
N ALA A 434 4.29 -7.31 -21.80
CA ALA A 434 2.86 -7.33 -22.03
C ALA A 434 2.18 -8.10 -20.91
N TRP A 435 1.08 -7.58 -20.39
CA TRP A 435 0.36 -8.24 -19.29
C TRP A 435 -1.12 -7.88 -19.27
N GLN A 436 -1.91 -8.81 -18.77
CA GLN A 436 -3.29 -8.60 -18.45
C GLN A 436 -3.44 -8.30 -16.95
N SER A 437 -4.26 -7.30 -16.64
CA SER A 437 -4.60 -6.88 -15.29
C SER A 437 -6.11 -6.69 -15.15
N MET A 438 -6.59 -6.66 -13.91
CA MET A 438 -7.99 -6.41 -13.61
C MET A 438 -8.15 -5.60 -12.33
N ARG A 439 -9.29 -4.90 -12.19
CA ARG A 439 -9.76 -4.24 -10.97
C ARG A 439 -11.18 -4.68 -10.66
N LEU A 440 -11.46 -4.97 -9.41
CA LEU A 440 -12.83 -5.19 -8.95
C LEU A 440 -13.51 -3.85 -8.68
N PRO A 441 -14.83 -3.74 -8.89
CA PRO A 441 -15.59 -2.61 -8.41
C PRO A 441 -15.37 -2.41 -6.91
N THR A 442 -15.19 -1.18 -6.46
CA THR A 442 -15.12 -0.85 -5.04
C THR A 442 -16.50 -0.96 -4.40
N PHE A 443 -16.56 -1.02 -3.07
CA PHE A 443 -17.87 -0.97 -2.41
C PHE A 443 -18.57 0.38 -2.65
N THR A 444 -17.80 1.46 -2.88
CA THR A 444 -18.36 2.76 -3.26
C THR A 444 -18.99 2.72 -4.65
N ASP A 445 -18.32 2.15 -5.65
CA ASP A 445 -18.87 2.02 -7.02
C ASP A 445 -20.19 1.26 -7.02
N LEU A 446 -20.28 0.17 -6.24
CA LEU A 446 -21.42 -0.74 -6.21
C LEU A 446 -22.61 -0.23 -5.40
N TYR A 447 -22.37 0.48 -4.28
CA TYR A 447 -23.42 0.68 -3.28
C TYR A 447 -23.69 2.16 -2.94
N TYR A 448 -22.79 3.09 -3.34
CA TYR A 448 -22.96 4.47 -2.90
C TYR A 448 -24.13 5.16 -3.58
N THR A 449 -25.04 5.68 -2.77
CA THR A 449 -26.19 6.46 -3.22
C THR A 449 -26.31 7.73 -2.37
N SER A 450 -26.57 8.86 -3.04
CA SER A 450 -26.81 10.16 -2.43
C SER A 450 -27.90 10.89 -3.22
N PRO A 451 -28.35 12.08 -2.78
CA PRO A 451 -29.27 12.90 -3.58
C PRO A 451 -28.76 13.20 -5.01
N ALA A 452 -27.42 13.22 -5.20
CA ALA A 452 -26.77 13.53 -6.48
C ALA A 452 -26.13 12.30 -7.17
N GLN A 453 -26.18 11.11 -6.58
CA GLN A 453 -25.44 9.94 -7.06
C GLN A 453 -26.30 8.68 -6.97
N ILE A 454 -26.20 7.84 -7.98
CA ILE A 454 -26.89 6.54 -8.06
C ILE A 454 -25.85 5.46 -8.33
N ASN A 455 -25.88 4.43 -7.48
CA ASN A 455 -25.05 3.24 -7.59
C ASN A 455 -25.48 2.31 -8.72
N ASN A 456 -24.59 1.33 -9.04
CA ASN A 456 -24.89 0.24 -9.96
C ASN A 456 -24.37 -1.08 -9.39
N LEU A 457 -25.29 -2.01 -9.11
CA LEU A 457 -24.98 -3.33 -8.57
C LEU A 457 -24.53 -4.34 -9.64
N ASP A 458 -24.76 -4.03 -10.92
CA ASP A 458 -24.45 -4.91 -12.04
C ASP A 458 -23.05 -4.73 -12.60
N LEU A 459 -22.23 -3.86 -11.96
CA LEU A 459 -20.85 -3.65 -12.35
C LEU A 459 -20.04 -4.95 -12.26
N THR A 460 -19.22 -5.16 -13.28
CA THR A 460 -18.29 -6.28 -13.39
C THR A 460 -16.83 -5.79 -13.27
N PRO A 461 -15.83 -6.68 -13.16
CA PRO A 461 -14.45 -6.26 -13.09
C PRO A 461 -13.96 -5.54 -14.35
N GLU A 462 -13.22 -4.46 -14.20
CA GLU A 462 -12.44 -3.85 -15.29
C GLU A 462 -11.30 -4.76 -15.70
N HIS A 463 -11.01 -4.82 -16.99
CA HIS A 463 -9.89 -5.56 -17.55
C HIS A 463 -9.03 -4.67 -18.44
N ALA A 464 -7.71 -4.85 -18.39
CA ALA A 464 -6.79 -4.20 -19.30
C ALA A 464 -5.71 -5.13 -19.81
N VAL A 465 -5.26 -4.89 -21.03
CA VAL A 465 -4.00 -5.42 -21.56
C VAL A 465 -3.06 -4.24 -21.77
N THR A 466 -1.90 -4.31 -21.15
CA THR A 466 -0.87 -3.27 -21.23
C THR A 466 0.35 -3.82 -21.95
N TYR A 467 0.89 -3.03 -22.90
CA TYR A 467 2.15 -3.25 -23.58
C TYR A 467 3.14 -2.16 -23.16
N ARG A 468 4.40 -2.51 -22.94
CA ARG A 468 5.45 -1.57 -22.56
C ARG A 468 6.76 -1.86 -23.29
N LEU A 469 7.42 -0.77 -23.68
CA LEU A 469 8.82 -0.76 -24.12
C LEU A 469 9.59 0.20 -23.23
N GLY A 470 10.79 -0.18 -22.84
CA GLY A 470 11.66 0.62 -21.99
C GLY A 470 13.11 0.59 -22.46
N MET A 471 13.83 1.65 -22.19
CA MET A 471 15.27 1.78 -22.38
C MET A 471 15.86 2.51 -21.18
N ASP A 472 16.88 1.90 -20.59
CA ASP A 472 17.71 2.54 -19.56
C ASP A 472 19.15 2.59 -20.04
N TYR A 473 19.76 3.79 -19.98
CA TYR A 473 21.16 4.03 -20.33
C TYR A 473 21.86 4.70 -19.17
N LEU A 474 22.82 4.00 -18.58
CA LEU A 474 23.64 4.49 -17.48
C LEU A 474 25.13 4.43 -17.86
N LYS A 475 25.76 5.57 -18.04
CA LYS A 475 27.20 5.64 -18.34
C LYS A 475 27.82 6.89 -17.70
N ARG A 476 28.79 6.70 -16.80
CA ARG A 476 29.45 7.76 -16.04
C ARG A 476 28.44 8.71 -15.36
N SER A 477 28.30 9.93 -15.89
CA SER A 477 27.39 10.97 -15.40
C SER A 477 26.04 11.04 -16.11
N TRP A 478 25.79 10.15 -17.09
CA TRP A 478 24.52 10.08 -17.81
C TRP A 478 23.62 8.98 -17.24
N ASN A 479 22.43 9.37 -16.86
CA ASN A 479 21.36 8.45 -16.53
C ASN A 479 20.13 8.84 -17.35
N LEU A 480 19.84 8.08 -18.39
CA LEU A 480 18.71 8.32 -19.29
C LEU A 480 17.77 7.12 -19.22
N SER A 481 16.51 7.37 -18.93
CA SER A 481 15.44 6.37 -18.97
C SER A 481 14.33 6.87 -19.90
N ALA A 482 13.87 6.00 -20.78
CA ALA A 482 12.76 6.28 -21.68
C ALA A 482 11.79 5.09 -21.66
N GLN A 483 10.49 5.38 -21.60
CA GLN A 483 9.45 4.35 -21.59
C GLN A 483 8.29 4.77 -22.48
N ALA A 484 7.75 3.80 -23.22
CA ALA A 484 6.50 3.91 -23.93
C ALA A 484 5.56 2.80 -23.47
N TYR A 485 4.29 3.12 -23.31
CA TYR A 485 3.27 2.13 -22.95
C TYR A 485 1.97 2.39 -23.74
N TYR A 486 1.26 1.31 -23.97
CA TYR A 486 -0.09 1.32 -24.52
C TYR A 486 -0.97 0.41 -23.69
N ARG A 487 -2.12 0.91 -23.24
CA ARG A 487 -3.12 0.15 -22.47
C ARG A 487 -4.44 0.16 -23.20
N SER A 488 -4.98 -1.03 -23.44
CA SER A 488 -6.33 -1.24 -23.90
C SER A 488 -7.18 -1.74 -22.74
N GLY A 489 -8.13 -0.92 -22.30
CA GLY A 489 -9.07 -1.23 -21.22
C GLY A 489 -10.45 -1.56 -21.75
N ARG A 490 -11.18 -2.38 -21.04
CA ARG A 490 -12.61 -2.68 -21.25
C ARG A 490 -13.32 -2.73 -19.91
N ASP A 491 -14.62 -2.52 -19.98
CA ASP A 491 -15.50 -2.57 -18.80
C ASP A 491 -15.02 -1.56 -17.73
N ILE A 492 -14.64 -0.34 -18.17
CA ILE A 492 -14.10 0.71 -17.30
C ILE A 492 -15.25 1.33 -16.52
N ILE A 493 -15.11 1.40 -15.20
CA ILE A 493 -16.08 1.97 -14.28
C ILE A 493 -15.78 3.43 -14.06
N ASP A 494 -16.78 4.29 -14.28
CA ASP A 494 -16.69 5.72 -13.98
C ASP A 494 -18.04 6.26 -13.48
N TRP A 495 -18.02 7.44 -12.89
CA TRP A 495 -19.20 8.20 -12.52
C TRP A 495 -19.56 9.15 -13.66
N VAL A 496 -20.69 8.90 -14.33
CA VAL A 496 -21.17 9.64 -15.51
C VAL A 496 -22.38 10.48 -15.13
N TRP A 497 -22.35 11.76 -15.51
CA TRP A 497 -23.50 12.63 -15.33
C TRP A 497 -24.58 12.30 -16.39
N ARG A 498 -25.79 11.97 -15.93
CA ARG A 498 -26.91 11.58 -16.80
C ARG A 498 -28.07 12.54 -16.61
N GLU A 499 -28.26 13.45 -17.55
CA GLU A 499 -29.42 14.36 -17.58
C GLU A 499 -30.71 13.62 -17.85
N ASP A 500 -30.68 12.64 -18.77
CA ASP A 500 -31.81 11.77 -19.16
C ASP A 500 -32.29 10.85 -18.04
N MET A 501 -31.49 10.64 -17.01
CA MET A 501 -31.78 9.79 -15.85
C MET A 501 -31.89 10.58 -14.54
N GLY A 502 -32.42 11.80 -14.60
CA GLY A 502 -32.76 12.62 -13.43
C GLY A 502 -31.65 13.59 -12.97
N SER A 503 -30.71 13.98 -13.86
CA SER A 503 -29.61 14.91 -13.58
C SER A 503 -28.80 14.51 -12.36
N LYS A 504 -28.25 13.32 -12.40
CA LYS A 504 -27.43 12.70 -11.35
C LYS A 504 -26.20 12.03 -11.94
N TRP A 505 -25.21 11.82 -11.07
CA TRP A 505 -24.06 10.96 -11.37
C TRP A 505 -24.48 9.49 -11.22
N HIS A 506 -24.24 8.70 -12.24
CA HIS A 506 -24.45 7.26 -12.25
C HIS A 506 -23.12 6.53 -12.31
N SER A 507 -22.95 5.49 -11.49
CA SER A 507 -21.84 4.57 -11.64
C SER A 507 -22.12 3.67 -12.85
N GLU A 508 -21.32 3.79 -13.87
CA GLU A 508 -21.49 3.10 -15.17
C GLU A 508 -20.22 2.34 -15.59
N GLN A 509 -20.41 1.43 -16.55
CA GLN A 509 -19.36 0.58 -17.10
C GLN A 509 -19.44 0.53 -18.63
#